data_031583a48a25f6aa82d797f726b14277
#
_entry.id   031583a48a25f6aa82d797f726b14277
#
_cell.length_a   1.000
_cell.length_b   1.000
_cell.length_c   1.000
_cell.angle_alpha   90.00
_cell.angle_beta   90.00
_cell.angle_gamma   90.00
#
_symmetry.space_group_name_H-M   'P 1'
#
loop_
_entity.id
_entity.type
_entity.pdbx_description
1 polymer ?
#
loop_
_entity_poly.entity_id
_entity_poly.type
_entity_poly.pdbx_seq_one_letter_code
_entity_poly.pdbx_strand_id
1 'polypeptide(L)'
;MSRGFFSSFWQREWCNVESHRGVTLAGVALVTAALGLACNPTEKTAPLAAPTQASSVPEAAHPATVVAPPASHGGPDDARGGRLYDDWRAEKGLGDSFVPDASKTRALDGKGGPHGNGTLDDGNGRPMPNSGHDYRLGNLLGWDLRGAEGIYGAAYQGKSYVLRHNVLTDTRPAEELRQWLAHGDESLPAFGEVLDETDLDDLVAYLVKTRDGLLARPASIFTLDRRAPNRYVLAPGGDPVRGRDRYAISCADCHGDDGRNMTIDQTQSLGSLSRSSAYEVWFKMLNGQPGTDMRRQILVPSGAEQEQAILDVLAALCDRTVFPAMQGTKDVRDGDPRCAG
;
A
#
# COMPACT_ATOMS: atom_id res chain seq x y z
N MET A 1 3.62 18.96 21.36
CA MET A 1 4.72 19.08 20.41
C MET A 1 5.34 17.71 20.25
N SER A 2 4.86 16.93 19.32
CA SER A 2 5.53 15.68 18.94
C SER A 2 5.35 15.57 17.43
N ARG A 3 6.37 15.93 16.67
CA ARG A 3 6.41 15.73 15.21
C ARG A 3 6.77 14.27 15.01
N GLY A 4 5.77 13.48 14.59
CA GLY A 4 5.95 12.08 14.25
C GLY A 4 6.96 11.93 13.12
N PHE A 5 7.98 11.15 13.35
CA PHE A 5 8.89 10.61 12.37
C PHE A 5 8.10 9.65 11.46
N PHE A 6 7.68 10.12 10.28
CA PHE A 6 7.28 9.22 9.21
C PHE A 6 8.54 8.66 8.55
N SER A 7 8.69 7.36 8.65
CA SER A 7 9.84 6.58 8.20
C SER A 7 10.09 6.75 6.70
N SER A 8 11.34 7.05 6.38
CA SER A 8 11.92 7.23 5.04
C SER A 8 11.98 5.95 4.19
N PHE A 9 11.09 4.99 4.42
CA PHE A 9 11.20 3.62 3.94
C PHE A 9 10.81 3.42 2.46
N TRP A 10 9.90 4.25 1.93
CA TRP A 10 9.39 4.11 0.55
C TRP A 10 10.33 4.62 -0.55
N GLN A 11 11.36 5.40 -0.18
CA GLN A 11 12.22 6.08 -1.15
C GLN A 11 13.22 5.17 -1.90
N ARG A 12 13.48 3.97 -1.43
CA ARG A 12 14.55 3.12 -2.01
C ARG A 12 14.12 2.19 -3.14
N GLU A 13 12.85 1.89 -3.27
CA GLU A 13 12.40 0.86 -4.23
C GLU A 13 12.14 1.40 -5.64
N TRP A 14 11.93 2.71 -5.83
CA TRP A 14 11.59 3.28 -7.14
C TRP A 14 12.79 3.79 -7.96
N CYS A 15 13.95 4.00 -7.37
CA CYS A 15 15.11 4.56 -8.07
C CYS A 15 15.97 3.55 -8.85
N ASN A 16 15.72 2.25 -8.75
CA ASN A 16 16.63 1.23 -9.31
C ASN A 16 16.19 0.64 -10.66
N VAL A 17 15.15 1.15 -11.31
CA VAL A 17 14.62 0.55 -12.55
C VAL A 17 15.13 1.23 -13.84
N GLU A 18 15.82 2.37 -13.76
CA GLU A 18 16.21 3.11 -14.99
C GLU A 18 17.67 2.95 -15.48
N SER A 19 18.49 2.05 -14.96
CA SER A 19 19.90 2.00 -15.33
C SER A 19 20.38 0.77 -16.13
N HIS A 20 19.52 0.01 -16.79
CA HIS A 20 20.00 -1.04 -17.72
C HIS A 20 19.27 -1.04 -19.06
N ARG A 21 19.54 -0.05 -19.89
CA ARG A 21 19.57 -0.20 -21.36
C ARG A 21 20.71 0.62 -21.93
N GLY A 22 21.89 0.05 -21.92
CA GLY A 22 23.01 0.49 -22.75
C GLY A 22 22.77 0.01 -24.18
N VAL A 23 22.49 0.95 -25.08
CA VAL A 23 22.69 0.73 -26.53
C VAL A 23 23.79 1.67 -26.93
N THR A 24 24.92 1.07 -27.24
CA THR A 24 26.06 1.68 -27.96
C THR A 24 25.64 2.02 -29.39
N LEU A 25 25.71 3.29 -29.75
CA LEU A 25 25.88 3.71 -31.15
C LEU A 25 26.88 4.86 -31.19
N ALA A 26 27.86 4.63 -32.02
CA ALA A 26 29.00 5.46 -32.28
C ALA A 26 28.67 6.73 -33.08
N GLY A 27 29.35 7.81 -32.76
CA GLY A 27 29.91 8.76 -33.70
C GLY A 27 28.93 9.72 -34.39
N VAL A 28 29.02 10.98 -34.05
CA VAL A 28 29.34 12.08 -34.98
C VAL A 28 29.61 13.35 -34.16
N ALA A 29 30.81 13.89 -34.30
CA ALA A 29 31.20 15.21 -33.83
C ALA A 29 30.63 16.29 -34.76
N LEU A 30 30.12 17.38 -34.22
CA LEU A 30 30.13 18.67 -34.93
C LEU A 30 30.09 19.84 -33.92
N VAL A 31 30.98 20.73 -34.20
CA VAL A 31 31.43 21.97 -33.65
C VAL A 31 30.38 23.11 -33.79
N THR A 32 30.52 24.09 -32.89
CA THR A 32 30.25 25.53 -32.99
C THR A 32 29.14 26.02 -32.04
N ALA A 33 29.21 27.09 -31.38
CA ALA A 33 29.94 28.34 -31.30
C ALA A 33 29.29 29.10 -30.14
N ALA A 34 30.12 29.78 -29.39
CA ALA A 34 29.72 30.69 -28.32
C ALA A 34 29.08 31.96 -28.89
N LEU A 35 27.98 32.40 -28.28
CA LEU A 35 27.55 33.81 -28.31
C LEU A 35 27.10 34.20 -26.90
N GLY A 36 27.93 35.03 -26.29
CA GLY A 36 27.61 35.71 -25.06
C GLY A 36 26.64 36.86 -25.29
N LEU A 37 25.64 36.93 -24.43
CA LEU A 37 24.87 38.16 -24.24
C LEU A 37 24.77 38.41 -22.74
N ALA A 38 25.44 39.46 -22.31
CA ALA A 38 25.32 40.07 -21.01
C ALA A 38 24.01 40.79 -20.89
N CYS A 39 23.21 40.51 -19.88
CA CYS A 39 22.12 41.39 -19.44
C CYS A 39 22.32 41.78 -18.01
N ASN A 40 22.44 43.06 -17.81
CA ASN A 40 22.60 43.77 -16.55
C ASN A 40 21.24 43.94 -15.89
N PRO A 41 21.07 43.73 -14.58
CA PRO A 41 19.84 44.07 -13.89
C PRO A 41 20.04 45.24 -12.97
N THR A 42 19.36 46.35 -13.23
CA THR A 42 19.08 47.36 -12.23
C THR A 42 17.58 47.66 -12.29
N GLU A 43 16.82 47.07 -11.41
CA GLU A 43 15.51 47.58 -11.07
C GLU A 43 15.39 47.70 -9.54
N LYS A 44 15.15 48.92 -9.10
CA LYS A 44 14.96 49.32 -7.70
C LYS A 44 13.60 48.78 -7.23
N THR A 45 13.61 47.91 -6.24
CA THR A 45 12.43 47.52 -5.48
C THR A 45 12.05 48.57 -4.45
N ALA A 46 10.81 49.09 -4.55
CA ALA A 46 10.14 49.90 -3.53
C ALA A 46 9.70 48.99 -2.36
N PRO A 47 9.69 49.48 -1.11
CA PRO A 47 9.29 48.64 0.03
C PRO A 47 7.78 48.37 0.04
N LEU A 48 7.42 47.10 0.09
CA LEU A 48 6.04 46.64 0.31
C LEU A 48 5.63 46.95 1.75
N ALA A 49 4.47 47.58 1.91
CA ALA A 49 3.82 47.84 3.18
C ALA A 49 3.48 46.51 3.90
N ALA A 50 3.71 46.48 5.21
CA ALA A 50 3.40 45.33 6.06
C ALA A 50 1.89 45.02 6.05
N PRO A 51 1.50 43.76 6.03
CA PRO A 51 0.09 43.39 6.15
C PRO A 51 -0.40 43.61 7.58
N THR A 52 -1.52 44.28 7.70
CA THR A 52 -2.31 44.51 8.91
C THR A 52 -2.69 43.16 9.53
N GLN A 53 -2.37 42.98 10.80
CA GLN A 53 -2.77 41.79 11.57
C GLN A 53 -4.29 41.66 11.60
N ALA A 54 -4.81 40.59 11.02
CA ALA A 54 -6.19 40.18 11.20
C ALA A 54 -6.38 39.63 12.62
N SER A 55 -7.41 40.15 13.30
CA SER A 55 -7.86 39.71 14.62
C SER A 55 -8.08 38.19 14.65
N SER A 56 -7.39 37.54 15.59
CA SER A 56 -7.61 36.14 15.93
C SER A 56 -8.97 35.97 16.56
N VAL A 57 -9.87 35.27 15.87
CA VAL A 57 -11.08 34.71 16.44
C VAL A 57 -10.62 33.55 17.35
N PRO A 58 -11.07 33.44 18.61
CA PRO A 58 -10.69 32.31 19.44
C PRO A 58 -11.30 31.03 18.87
N GLU A 59 -10.42 30.13 18.46
CA GLU A 59 -10.76 28.75 18.08
C GLU A 59 -11.36 28.04 19.30
N ALA A 60 -12.63 27.72 19.22
CA ALA A 60 -13.30 26.89 20.23
C ALA A 60 -12.65 25.50 20.17
N ALA A 61 -11.87 25.18 21.19
CA ALA A 61 -11.32 23.85 21.38
C ALA A 61 -12.47 22.83 21.47
N HIS A 62 -12.68 22.08 20.40
CA HIS A 62 -13.48 20.87 20.48
C HIS A 62 -12.68 19.84 21.30
N PRO A 63 -13.26 19.29 22.38
CA PRO A 63 -12.62 18.20 23.08
C PRO A 63 -12.53 17.02 22.10
N ALA A 64 -11.34 16.64 21.72
CA ALA A 64 -11.09 15.40 21.02
C ALA A 64 -11.62 14.26 21.91
N THR A 65 -12.78 13.75 21.58
CA THR A 65 -13.29 12.52 22.20
C THR A 65 -12.36 11.42 21.70
N VAL A 66 -11.40 11.05 22.53
CA VAL A 66 -10.61 9.84 22.31
C VAL A 66 -11.60 8.68 22.36
N VAL A 67 -12.07 8.24 21.23
CA VAL A 67 -12.82 6.99 21.12
C VAL A 67 -11.81 5.90 21.45
N ALA A 68 -11.95 5.33 22.65
CA ALA A 68 -11.18 4.16 23.04
C ALA A 68 -11.36 3.09 21.96
N PRO A 69 -10.29 2.36 21.59
CA PRO A 69 -10.42 1.26 20.65
C PRO A 69 -11.51 0.31 21.17
N PRO A 70 -12.39 -0.22 20.30
CA PRO A 70 -13.39 -1.17 20.73
C PRO A 70 -12.69 -2.31 21.45
N ALA A 71 -13.18 -2.61 22.67
CA ALA A 71 -12.67 -3.72 23.46
C ALA A 71 -12.65 -4.97 22.59
N SER A 72 -11.54 -5.72 22.64
CA SER A 72 -11.37 -6.99 21.94
C SER A 72 -12.60 -7.87 22.19
N HIS A 73 -13.46 -8.00 21.19
CA HIS A 73 -14.49 -9.03 21.17
C HIS A 73 -13.74 -10.37 21.16
N GLY A 74 -13.96 -11.24 22.10
CA GLY A 74 -13.21 -12.43 22.46
C GLY A 74 -12.94 -13.48 21.36
N GLY A 75 -12.49 -13.08 20.18
CA GLY A 75 -12.07 -13.88 19.03
C GLY A 75 -11.02 -13.15 18.20
N PRO A 76 -10.47 -13.81 17.15
CA PRO A 76 -9.44 -13.25 16.30
C PRO A 76 -9.86 -11.94 15.60
N ASP A 77 -8.95 -10.95 15.56
CA ASP A 77 -9.13 -9.65 14.90
C ASP A 77 -8.70 -9.73 13.42
N ASP A 78 -9.65 -9.92 12.53
CA ASP A 78 -9.39 -10.01 11.10
C ASP A 78 -8.87 -8.70 10.48
N ALA A 79 -9.19 -7.53 11.03
CA ALA A 79 -8.61 -6.28 10.56
C ALA A 79 -7.13 -6.18 10.91
N ARG A 80 -6.75 -6.60 12.12
CA ARG A 80 -5.35 -6.72 12.50
C ARG A 80 -4.64 -7.79 11.65
N GLY A 81 -5.30 -8.92 11.38
CA GLY A 81 -4.80 -9.94 10.47
C GLY A 81 -4.48 -9.41 9.07
N GLY A 82 -5.36 -8.55 8.54
CA GLY A 82 -5.08 -7.83 7.29
C GLY A 82 -3.88 -6.89 7.40
N ARG A 83 -3.71 -6.16 8.50
CA ARG A 83 -2.53 -5.31 8.70
C ARG A 83 -1.24 -6.12 8.84
N LEU A 84 -1.27 -7.28 9.50
CA LEU A 84 -0.15 -8.23 9.52
C LEU A 84 0.19 -8.76 8.11
N TYR A 85 -0.82 -9.02 7.29
CA TYR A 85 -0.65 -9.43 5.90
C TYR A 85 0.06 -8.36 5.07
N ASP A 86 -0.25 -7.09 5.32
CA ASP A 86 0.34 -5.96 4.60
C ASP A 86 1.79 -5.66 5.05
N ASP A 87 2.00 -5.48 6.35
CA ASP A 87 3.35 -5.28 6.91
C ASP A 87 3.38 -5.72 8.39
N TRP A 88 3.76 -6.97 8.62
CA TRP A 88 3.82 -7.50 9.97
C TRP A 88 4.87 -6.79 10.84
N ARG A 89 5.94 -6.26 10.28
CA ARG A 89 6.96 -5.54 11.06
C ARG A 89 6.40 -4.22 11.59
N ALA A 90 5.73 -3.47 10.73
CA ALA A 90 5.11 -2.21 11.11
C ALA A 90 3.98 -2.43 12.12
N GLU A 91 3.11 -3.43 11.91
CA GLU A 91 2.00 -3.74 12.83
C GLU A 91 2.50 -4.20 14.22
N LYS A 92 3.63 -4.90 14.28
CA LYS A 92 4.26 -5.31 15.55
C LYS A 92 5.15 -4.23 16.17
N GLY A 93 5.25 -3.04 15.56
CA GLY A 93 6.11 -1.95 16.03
C GLY A 93 7.61 -2.21 15.88
N LEU A 94 8.01 -3.16 15.06
CA LEU A 94 9.41 -3.54 14.87
C LEU A 94 10.13 -2.61 13.88
N GLY A 95 9.42 -2.13 12.87
CA GLY A 95 9.92 -1.20 11.87
C GLY A 95 11.27 -1.64 11.27
N ASP A 96 12.15 -0.65 11.04
CA ASP A 96 13.50 -0.91 10.50
C ASP A 96 14.48 -1.50 11.51
N SER A 97 14.11 -1.59 12.78
CA SER A 97 14.94 -2.13 13.85
C SER A 97 14.90 -3.66 13.93
N PHE A 98 14.06 -4.31 13.12
CA PHE A 98 13.98 -5.76 13.10
C PHE A 98 15.33 -6.36 12.68
N VAL A 99 15.88 -7.21 13.55
CA VAL A 99 17.11 -7.96 13.30
C VAL A 99 16.76 -9.42 13.11
N PRO A 100 17.05 -10.00 11.93
CA PRO A 100 16.81 -11.41 11.68
C PRO A 100 17.60 -12.31 12.61
N ASP A 101 17.05 -13.46 12.98
CA ASP A 101 17.78 -14.49 13.66
C ASP A 101 18.65 -15.27 12.66
N ALA A 102 19.92 -14.91 12.56
CA ALA A 102 20.87 -15.51 11.63
C ALA A 102 21.14 -17.01 11.86
N SER A 103 20.67 -17.58 12.96
CA SER A 103 20.79 -19.03 13.23
C SER A 103 19.72 -19.85 12.52
N LYS A 104 18.69 -19.19 11.96
CA LYS A 104 17.57 -19.87 11.32
C LYS A 104 17.74 -19.96 9.81
N THR A 105 17.49 -21.12 9.26
CA THR A 105 17.67 -21.42 7.84
C THR A 105 16.68 -20.71 6.91
N ARG A 106 15.53 -20.30 7.45
CA ARG A 106 14.48 -19.57 6.72
C ARG A 106 14.09 -18.29 7.41
N ALA A 107 15.07 -17.62 8.03
CA ALA A 107 14.78 -16.39 8.76
C ALA A 107 14.09 -15.37 7.86
N LEU A 108 12.95 -14.90 8.34
CA LEU A 108 12.22 -13.76 7.78
C LEU A 108 12.98 -12.50 8.17
N ASP A 109 13.68 -11.89 7.25
CA ASP A 109 14.53 -10.73 7.54
C ASP A 109 13.98 -9.42 6.98
N GLY A 110 12.93 -9.50 6.19
CA GLY A 110 12.33 -8.36 5.54
C GLY A 110 13.25 -7.61 4.56
N LYS A 111 14.49 -8.06 4.39
CA LYS A 111 15.53 -7.36 3.62
C LYS A 111 16.40 -8.25 2.75
N GLY A 112 16.04 -9.50 2.55
CA GLY A 112 16.81 -10.32 1.65
C GLY A 112 17.45 -11.57 2.22
N GLY A 113 16.95 -12.05 3.33
CA GLY A 113 17.30 -13.33 3.93
C GLY A 113 18.51 -13.29 4.87
N PRO A 114 18.71 -14.36 5.66
CA PRO A 114 19.73 -14.44 6.70
C PRO A 114 21.16 -14.32 6.14
N HIS A 115 21.34 -14.53 4.86
CA HIS A 115 22.64 -14.48 4.22
C HIS A 115 23.02 -13.08 3.71
N GLY A 116 22.15 -12.07 3.85
CA GLY A 116 22.40 -10.71 3.38
C GLY A 116 22.58 -10.57 1.85
N ASN A 117 22.40 -11.67 1.11
CA ASN A 117 22.61 -11.76 -0.33
C ASN A 117 21.29 -11.88 -1.12
N GLY A 118 20.16 -11.68 -0.48
CA GLY A 118 18.84 -11.78 -1.10
C GLY A 118 18.37 -13.21 -1.33
N THR A 119 18.88 -14.19 -0.56
CA THR A 119 18.42 -15.58 -0.64
C THR A 119 17.84 -16.05 0.68
N LEU A 120 16.75 -16.81 0.60
CA LEU A 120 16.23 -17.68 1.65
C LEU A 120 16.68 -19.10 1.37
N ASP A 121 16.65 -19.95 2.40
CA ASP A 121 16.73 -21.39 2.23
C ASP A 121 15.32 -21.95 1.98
N ASP A 122 15.16 -22.84 1.01
CA ASP A 122 13.88 -23.50 0.71
C ASP A 122 13.54 -24.63 1.71
N GLY A 123 14.29 -24.74 2.79
CA GLY A 123 14.18 -25.79 3.78
C GLY A 123 14.85 -27.11 3.40
N ASN A 124 15.43 -27.19 2.18
CA ASN A 124 16.19 -28.32 1.67
C ASN A 124 17.63 -27.92 1.34
N GLY A 125 18.09 -26.78 1.83
CA GLY A 125 19.42 -26.27 1.59
C GLY A 125 19.60 -25.62 0.21
N ARG A 126 18.52 -25.34 -0.53
CA ARG A 126 18.58 -24.64 -1.82
C ARG A 126 18.33 -23.15 -1.61
N PRO A 127 19.22 -22.28 -2.11
CA PRO A 127 18.97 -20.85 -2.04
C PRO A 127 17.74 -20.47 -2.86
N MET A 128 16.78 -19.84 -2.21
CA MET A 128 15.65 -19.18 -2.85
C MET A 128 15.92 -17.67 -2.93
N PRO A 129 15.60 -17.01 -4.05
CA PRO A 129 15.67 -15.56 -4.11
C PRO A 129 14.69 -14.94 -3.11
N ASN A 130 15.21 -14.17 -2.16
CA ASN A 130 14.44 -13.26 -1.32
C ASN A 130 14.93 -11.85 -1.62
N SER A 131 14.07 -11.03 -2.16
CA SER A 131 14.40 -9.63 -2.45
C SER A 131 14.09 -8.69 -1.30
N GLY A 132 13.92 -9.22 -0.09
CA GLY A 132 13.58 -8.41 1.08
C GLY A 132 12.11 -8.06 1.17
N HIS A 133 11.24 -8.86 0.60
CA HIS A 133 9.80 -8.60 0.52
C HIS A 133 8.94 -9.51 1.40
N ASP A 134 9.54 -10.31 2.27
CA ASP A 134 8.84 -11.22 3.19
C ASP A 134 8.17 -10.52 4.37
N TYR A 135 8.51 -9.26 4.65
CA TYR A 135 7.80 -8.45 5.62
C TYR A 135 6.33 -8.20 5.26
N ARG A 136 5.97 -8.49 4.01
CA ARG A 136 4.65 -8.28 3.43
C ARG A 136 4.18 -9.54 2.74
N LEU A 137 3.21 -10.24 3.34
CA LEU A 137 2.63 -11.44 2.72
C LEU A 137 1.97 -11.11 1.37
N GLY A 138 1.46 -9.89 1.21
CA GLY A 138 0.94 -9.40 -0.06
C GLY A 138 1.94 -9.44 -1.22
N ASN A 139 3.24 -9.38 -0.94
CA ASN A 139 4.28 -9.56 -1.95
C ASN A 139 4.47 -11.02 -2.37
N LEU A 140 4.13 -11.97 -1.49
CA LEU A 140 4.25 -13.40 -1.73
C LEU A 140 2.96 -13.98 -2.31
N LEU A 141 1.80 -13.63 -1.72
CA LEU A 141 0.49 -14.21 -2.01
C LEU A 141 -0.41 -13.30 -2.87
N GLY A 142 0.05 -12.10 -3.21
CA GLY A 142 -0.72 -11.10 -3.98
C GLY A 142 -1.62 -10.23 -3.13
N TRP A 143 -1.82 -9.01 -3.57
CA TRP A 143 -2.73 -8.08 -2.91
C TRP A 143 -4.20 -8.57 -2.91
N ASP A 144 -4.55 -9.35 -3.90
CA ASP A 144 -5.89 -9.92 -4.09
C ASP A 144 -5.98 -11.41 -3.73
N LEU A 145 -4.99 -11.93 -3.01
CA LEU A 145 -4.94 -13.32 -2.53
C LEU A 145 -4.91 -14.38 -3.63
N ARG A 146 -4.61 -14.00 -4.88
CA ARG A 146 -4.59 -14.92 -6.05
C ARG A 146 -3.18 -15.37 -6.45
N GLY A 147 -2.18 -15.07 -5.63
CA GLY A 147 -0.80 -15.40 -5.95
C GLY A 147 -0.35 -14.80 -7.28
N ALA A 148 0.55 -15.45 -7.97
CA ALA A 148 1.15 -14.96 -9.22
C ALA A 148 0.15 -14.66 -10.35
N GLU A 149 -1.08 -15.15 -10.26
CA GLU A 149 -2.15 -14.89 -11.22
C GLU A 149 -2.93 -13.60 -10.91
N GLY A 150 -2.69 -13.00 -9.75
CA GLY A 150 -3.41 -11.85 -9.24
C GLY A 150 -2.80 -10.49 -9.55
N ILE A 151 -3.15 -9.54 -8.68
CA ILE A 151 -2.75 -8.13 -8.75
C ILE A 151 -1.40 -7.94 -8.09
N TYR A 152 -0.45 -7.38 -8.85
CA TYR A 152 0.86 -7.00 -8.38
C TYR A 152 1.28 -5.68 -9.00
N GLY A 153 2.00 -4.86 -8.24
CA GLY A 153 2.77 -3.76 -8.81
C GLY A 153 3.79 -4.26 -9.84
N ALA A 154 4.14 -3.41 -10.81
CA ALA A 154 5.02 -3.80 -11.92
C ALA A 154 6.38 -4.36 -11.45
N ALA A 155 6.88 -3.89 -10.31
CA ALA A 155 8.14 -4.35 -9.71
C ALA A 155 8.12 -5.83 -9.29
N TYR A 156 6.94 -6.38 -9.00
CA TYR A 156 6.77 -7.74 -8.47
C TYR A 156 6.31 -8.74 -9.52
N GLN A 157 5.81 -8.28 -10.66
CA GLN A 157 5.30 -9.16 -11.71
C GLN A 157 6.42 -10.05 -12.26
N GLY A 158 6.18 -11.37 -12.25
CA GLY A 158 7.13 -12.35 -12.77
C GLY A 158 8.33 -12.65 -11.87
N LYS A 159 8.35 -12.13 -10.64
CA LYS A 159 9.37 -12.48 -9.66
C LYS A 159 9.18 -13.91 -9.15
N SER A 160 10.29 -14.61 -8.92
CA SER A 160 10.30 -16.02 -8.55
C SER A 160 9.77 -16.29 -7.14
N TYR A 161 9.83 -15.30 -6.24
CA TYR A 161 9.30 -15.40 -4.88
C TYR A 161 7.80 -15.20 -4.78
N VAL A 162 7.15 -14.72 -5.85
CA VAL A 162 5.69 -14.60 -5.88
C VAL A 162 5.08 -15.99 -6.04
N LEU A 163 4.29 -16.39 -5.05
CA LEU A 163 3.73 -17.73 -5.01
C LEU A 163 2.63 -17.94 -6.04
N ARG A 164 2.51 -19.16 -6.54
CA ARG A 164 1.40 -19.55 -7.41
C ARG A 164 0.14 -19.95 -6.64
N HIS A 165 0.21 -19.90 -5.32
CA HIS A 165 -0.89 -20.26 -4.44
C HIS A 165 -2.00 -19.22 -4.49
N ASN A 166 -3.26 -19.69 -4.68
CA ASN A 166 -4.46 -18.86 -4.67
C ASN A 166 -5.26 -19.15 -3.39
N VAL A 167 -5.19 -18.25 -2.42
CA VAL A 167 -5.89 -18.39 -1.13
C VAL A 167 -7.41 -18.39 -1.29
N LEU A 168 -7.96 -17.69 -2.30
CA LEU A 168 -9.41 -17.62 -2.51
C LEU A 168 -10.03 -18.96 -2.96
N THR A 169 -9.21 -19.87 -3.47
CA THR A 169 -9.64 -21.21 -3.88
C THR A 169 -9.08 -22.32 -2.99
N ASP A 170 -8.38 -21.94 -1.93
CA ASP A 170 -7.83 -22.88 -0.95
C ASP A 170 -8.98 -23.49 -0.12
N THR A 171 -9.03 -24.81 -0.06
CA THR A 171 -10.08 -25.53 0.67
C THR A 171 -9.64 -26.00 2.06
N ARG A 172 -8.40 -25.70 2.45
CA ARG A 172 -7.90 -26.09 3.77
C ARG A 172 -8.73 -25.45 4.88
N PRO A 173 -9.01 -26.18 5.97
CA PRO A 173 -9.55 -25.61 7.20
C PRO A 173 -8.63 -24.51 7.77
N ALA A 174 -9.17 -23.65 8.61
CA ALA A 174 -8.43 -22.57 9.24
C ALA A 174 -7.17 -23.07 9.95
N GLU A 175 -7.26 -24.19 10.68
CA GLU A 175 -6.12 -24.76 11.40
C GLU A 175 -5.02 -25.24 10.45
N GLU A 176 -5.34 -25.86 9.33
CA GLU A 176 -4.32 -26.27 8.36
C GLU A 176 -3.65 -25.06 7.67
N LEU A 177 -4.41 -24.00 7.41
CA LEU A 177 -3.83 -22.72 6.94
C LEU A 177 -2.91 -22.11 7.99
N ARG A 178 -3.30 -22.15 9.27
CA ARG A 178 -2.50 -21.68 10.38
C ARG A 178 -1.16 -22.43 10.46
N GLN A 179 -1.21 -23.76 10.38
CA GLN A 179 0.00 -24.59 10.39
C GLN A 179 0.90 -24.31 9.20
N TRP A 180 0.31 -24.14 8.00
CA TRP A 180 1.07 -23.79 6.82
C TRP A 180 1.76 -22.43 6.94
N LEU A 181 1.09 -21.41 7.46
CA LEU A 181 1.71 -20.11 7.71
C LEU A 181 2.77 -20.17 8.80
N ALA A 182 2.52 -20.91 9.88
CA ALA A 182 3.45 -21.03 10.99
C ALA A 182 4.75 -21.73 10.60
N HIS A 183 4.66 -22.85 9.88
CA HIS A 183 5.82 -23.68 9.57
C HIS A 183 6.42 -23.45 8.18
N GLY A 184 5.65 -22.79 7.28
CA GLY A 184 6.05 -22.63 5.89
C GLY A 184 6.11 -23.95 5.13
N ASP A 185 6.63 -23.89 3.92
CA ASP A 185 6.93 -25.04 3.06
C ASP A 185 8.10 -24.70 2.12
N GLU A 186 8.26 -25.44 1.02
CA GLU A 186 9.32 -25.19 0.04
C GLU A 186 9.23 -23.78 -0.59
N SER A 187 8.05 -23.16 -0.58
CA SER A 187 7.77 -21.88 -1.24
C SER A 187 7.45 -20.73 -0.28
N LEU A 188 6.87 -21.02 0.88
CA LEU A 188 6.47 -20.05 1.87
C LEU A 188 7.40 -20.08 3.09
N PRO A 189 7.98 -18.95 3.52
CA PRO A 189 8.73 -18.88 4.77
C PRO A 189 7.87 -19.24 5.98
N ALA A 190 8.52 -19.67 7.06
CA ALA A 190 7.87 -19.99 8.33
C ALA A 190 7.57 -18.71 9.12
N PHE A 191 6.36 -18.19 9.01
CA PHE A 191 5.98 -16.96 9.72
C PHE A 191 5.85 -17.14 11.24
N GLY A 192 5.70 -18.36 11.75
CA GLY A 192 5.74 -18.64 13.19
C GLY A 192 7.06 -18.28 13.87
N GLU A 193 8.09 -17.92 13.11
CA GLU A 193 9.35 -17.39 13.66
C GLU A 193 9.22 -15.93 14.12
N VAL A 194 8.27 -15.19 13.59
CA VAL A 194 8.07 -13.75 13.85
C VAL A 194 6.66 -13.40 14.32
N LEU A 195 5.68 -14.24 13.99
CA LEU A 195 4.28 -14.11 14.41
C LEU A 195 4.00 -15.09 15.54
N ASP A 196 3.46 -14.58 16.64
CA ASP A 196 2.99 -15.42 17.73
C ASP A 196 1.61 -16.05 17.39
N GLU A 197 1.09 -16.86 18.30
CA GLU A 197 -0.18 -17.57 18.10
C GLU A 197 -1.34 -16.65 17.83
N THR A 198 -1.43 -15.51 18.54
CA THR A 198 -2.48 -14.51 18.34
C THR A 198 -2.35 -13.82 16.98
N ASP A 199 -1.13 -13.49 16.56
CA ASP A 199 -0.86 -12.93 15.24
C ASP A 199 -1.31 -13.88 14.12
N LEU A 200 -0.98 -15.17 14.26
CA LEU A 200 -1.36 -16.19 13.29
C LEU A 200 -2.87 -16.42 13.24
N ASP A 201 -3.54 -16.40 14.40
CA ASP A 201 -5.01 -16.52 14.48
C ASP A 201 -5.70 -15.33 13.79
N ASP A 202 -5.24 -14.11 14.03
CA ASP A 202 -5.74 -12.90 13.38
C ASP A 202 -5.52 -12.94 11.85
N LEU A 203 -4.32 -13.33 11.43
CA LEU A 203 -3.96 -13.45 10.02
C LEU A 203 -4.83 -14.49 9.30
N VAL A 204 -5.02 -15.66 9.90
CA VAL A 204 -5.88 -16.73 9.36
C VAL A 204 -7.34 -16.27 9.31
N ALA A 205 -7.82 -15.55 10.33
CA ALA A 205 -9.16 -15.00 10.33
C ALA A 205 -9.39 -14.05 9.15
N TYR A 206 -8.42 -13.18 8.84
CA TYR A 206 -8.48 -12.32 7.66
C TYR A 206 -8.56 -13.15 6.37
N LEU A 207 -7.68 -14.13 6.18
CA LEU A 207 -7.62 -14.94 4.96
C LEU A 207 -8.90 -15.74 4.75
N VAL A 208 -9.36 -16.44 5.80
CA VAL A 208 -10.57 -17.28 5.75
C VAL A 208 -11.82 -16.45 5.54
N LYS A 209 -12.00 -15.36 6.30
CA LYS A 209 -13.18 -14.49 6.12
C LYS A 209 -13.23 -13.85 4.75
N THR A 210 -12.08 -13.47 4.16
CA THR A 210 -12.02 -12.95 2.79
C THR A 210 -12.36 -14.04 1.77
N ARG A 211 -11.77 -15.22 1.91
CA ARG A 211 -12.07 -16.39 1.07
C ARG A 211 -13.55 -16.73 1.07
N ASP A 212 -14.15 -16.78 2.25
CA ASP A 212 -15.54 -17.22 2.46
C ASP A 212 -16.56 -16.08 2.20
N GLY A 213 -16.12 -14.87 1.82
CA GLY A 213 -16.97 -13.73 1.48
C GLY A 213 -17.62 -13.04 2.68
N LEU A 214 -17.10 -13.26 3.88
CA LEU A 214 -17.52 -12.54 5.09
C LEU A 214 -16.86 -11.15 5.16
N LEU A 215 -15.75 -10.97 4.48
CA LEU A 215 -15.13 -9.69 4.17
C LEU A 215 -15.22 -9.41 2.67
N ALA A 216 -15.03 -8.14 2.30
CA ALA A 216 -14.99 -7.71 0.90
C ALA A 216 -13.98 -8.52 0.09
N ARG A 217 -14.43 -9.21 -0.94
CA ARG A 217 -13.58 -10.00 -1.83
C ARG A 217 -12.98 -9.12 -2.91
N PRO A 218 -11.67 -9.21 -3.14
CA PRO A 218 -11.03 -8.42 -4.19
C PRO A 218 -11.60 -8.71 -5.58
N ALA A 219 -12.10 -9.93 -5.81
CA ALA A 219 -12.70 -10.33 -7.09
C ALA A 219 -13.97 -9.56 -7.47
N SER A 220 -14.69 -9.02 -6.49
CA SER A 220 -15.88 -8.18 -6.70
C SER A 220 -15.54 -6.71 -6.94
N ILE A 221 -14.33 -6.29 -6.60
CA ILE A 221 -13.86 -4.91 -6.72
C ILE A 221 -12.96 -4.73 -7.95
N PHE A 222 -12.18 -5.76 -8.28
CA PHE A 222 -11.19 -5.73 -9.35
C PHE A 222 -11.41 -6.83 -10.36
N THR A 223 -11.62 -6.44 -11.61
CA THR A 223 -11.59 -7.36 -12.74
C THR A 223 -10.14 -7.48 -13.22
N LEU A 224 -9.64 -8.73 -13.31
CA LEU A 224 -8.28 -8.94 -13.83
C LEU A 224 -8.24 -8.66 -15.33
N ASP A 225 -7.30 -7.80 -15.74
CA ASP A 225 -6.94 -7.56 -17.12
C ASP A 225 -5.41 -7.51 -17.25
N ARG A 226 -4.81 -8.54 -17.83
CA ARG A 226 -3.35 -8.65 -18.01
C ARG A 226 -2.75 -7.53 -18.87
N ARG A 227 -3.56 -6.80 -19.65
CA ARG A 227 -3.13 -5.67 -20.49
C ARG A 227 -3.15 -4.35 -19.72
N ALA A 228 -3.93 -4.26 -18.65
CA ALA A 228 -3.96 -3.08 -17.80
C ALA A 228 -2.70 -2.99 -16.91
N PRO A 229 -2.25 -1.80 -16.55
CA PRO A 229 -1.23 -1.63 -15.52
C PRO A 229 -1.63 -2.34 -14.22
N ASN A 230 -0.68 -3.00 -13.56
CA ASN A 230 -0.90 -3.81 -12.37
C ASN A 230 -1.92 -4.95 -12.54
N ARG A 231 -2.31 -5.28 -13.81
CA ARG A 231 -3.18 -6.39 -14.21
C ARG A 231 -4.64 -6.30 -13.78
N TYR A 232 -5.18 -5.10 -13.51
CA TYR A 232 -6.58 -4.94 -13.14
C TYR A 232 -7.21 -3.69 -13.72
N VAL A 233 -8.54 -3.72 -13.74
CA VAL A 233 -9.42 -2.57 -13.86
C VAL A 233 -10.44 -2.63 -12.71
N LEU A 234 -11.03 -1.49 -12.32
CA LEU A 234 -12.14 -1.51 -11.37
C LEU A 234 -13.32 -2.28 -11.97
N ALA A 235 -14.01 -3.03 -11.12
CA ALA A 235 -15.29 -3.63 -11.51
C ALA A 235 -16.32 -2.51 -11.79
N PRO A 236 -17.28 -2.75 -12.71
CA PRO A 236 -18.35 -1.79 -12.97
C PRO A 236 -19.32 -1.69 -11.79
N GLY A 237 -20.05 -0.57 -11.70
CA GLY A 237 -21.11 -0.37 -10.72
C GLY A 237 -20.73 0.45 -9.49
N GLY A 238 -19.53 1.01 -9.45
CA GLY A 238 -19.16 2.01 -8.44
C GLY A 238 -19.94 3.32 -8.68
N ASP A 239 -20.50 3.88 -7.60
CA ASP A 239 -21.20 5.17 -7.63
C ASP A 239 -20.31 6.27 -7.04
N PRO A 240 -19.75 7.18 -7.85
CA PRO A 240 -18.85 8.19 -7.35
C PRO A 240 -19.54 9.23 -6.44
N VAL A 241 -20.87 9.39 -6.51
CA VAL A 241 -21.60 10.30 -5.61
C VAL A 241 -21.65 9.70 -4.21
N ARG A 242 -22.13 8.44 -4.08
CA ARG A 242 -22.10 7.74 -2.78
C ARG A 242 -20.69 7.59 -2.24
N GLY A 243 -19.71 7.40 -3.14
CA GLY A 243 -18.31 7.32 -2.77
C GLY A 243 -17.78 8.61 -2.14
N ARG A 244 -18.13 9.78 -2.69
CA ARG A 244 -17.78 11.09 -2.09
C ARG A 244 -18.44 11.30 -0.74
N ASP A 245 -19.71 10.95 -0.60
CA ASP A 245 -20.42 11.07 0.68
C ASP A 245 -19.76 10.20 1.75
N ARG A 246 -19.39 8.97 1.41
CA ARG A 246 -18.68 8.07 2.31
C ARG A 246 -17.27 8.56 2.64
N TYR A 247 -16.56 9.06 1.64
CA TYR A 247 -15.24 9.67 1.83
C TYR A 247 -15.29 10.83 2.83
N ALA A 248 -16.27 11.72 2.68
CA ALA A 248 -16.45 12.85 3.57
C ALA A 248 -16.66 12.44 5.03
N ILE A 249 -17.38 11.32 5.26
CA ILE A 249 -17.68 10.82 6.61
C ILE A 249 -16.49 10.06 7.23
N SER A 250 -15.75 9.29 6.43
CA SER A 250 -14.80 8.30 6.97
C SER A 250 -13.33 8.63 6.71
N CYS A 251 -13.03 9.55 5.79
CA CYS A 251 -11.67 9.75 5.31
C CYS A 251 -11.20 11.21 5.40
N ALA A 252 -12.13 12.17 5.22
CA ALA A 252 -11.79 13.58 5.03
C ALA A 252 -11.11 14.21 6.25
N ASP A 253 -11.47 13.81 7.47
CA ASP A 253 -10.87 14.36 8.70
C ASP A 253 -9.35 14.22 8.73
N CYS A 254 -8.82 13.12 8.20
CA CYS A 254 -7.38 12.88 8.14
C CYS A 254 -6.79 13.27 6.78
N HIS A 255 -7.47 12.90 5.69
CA HIS A 255 -6.91 13.05 4.35
C HIS A 255 -7.25 14.39 3.69
N GLY A 256 -8.13 15.21 4.29
CA GLY A 256 -8.67 16.47 3.72
C GLY A 256 -9.78 16.20 2.71
N ASP A 257 -10.58 17.22 2.42
CA ASP A 257 -11.74 17.11 1.52
C ASP A 257 -11.37 16.66 0.10
N ASP A 258 -10.16 16.95 -0.33
CA ASP A 258 -9.62 16.65 -1.66
C ASP A 258 -8.50 15.56 -1.65
N GLY A 259 -8.27 14.91 -0.53
CA GLY A 259 -7.28 13.84 -0.40
C GLY A 259 -5.82 14.29 -0.37
N ARG A 260 -5.53 15.59 -0.13
CA ARG A 260 -4.17 16.16 -0.16
C ARG A 260 -3.62 16.62 1.18
N ASN A 261 -4.39 16.48 2.26
CA ASN A 261 -3.94 16.88 3.60
C ASN A 261 -2.75 16.03 4.10
N MET A 262 -2.66 14.80 3.61
CA MET A 262 -1.54 13.90 3.87
C MET A 262 -0.86 13.53 2.56
N THR A 263 0.47 13.61 2.54
CA THR A 263 1.26 13.13 1.40
C THR A 263 1.63 11.67 1.64
N ILE A 264 1.24 10.81 0.70
CA ILE A 264 1.56 9.39 0.72
C ILE A 264 2.86 9.21 -0.09
N ASP A 265 3.80 8.43 0.42
CA ASP A 265 5.12 8.20 -0.18
C ASP A 265 5.84 9.50 -0.57
N GLN A 266 5.63 10.55 0.22
CA GLN A 266 6.21 11.89 0.05
C GLN A 266 5.80 12.61 -1.26
N THR A 267 5.03 11.97 -2.14
CA THR A 267 4.73 12.50 -3.47
C THR A 267 3.28 12.37 -3.91
N GLN A 268 2.51 11.47 -3.33
CA GLN A 268 1.16 11.17 -3.82
C GLN A 268 0.07 11.73 -2.91
N SER A 269 -1.02 12.22 -3.52
CA SER A 269 -2.32 12.39 -2.85
C SER A 269 -3.06 11.06 -2.79
N LEU A 270 -4.09 10.97 -1.95
CA LEU A 270 -4.93 9.76 -1.91
C LEU A 270 -5.58 9.47 -3.26
N GLY A 271 -6.02 10.52 -4.00
CA GLY A 271 -6.57 10.36 -5.33
C GLY A 271 -5.56 9.79 -6.34
N SER A 272 -4.33 10.32 -6.38
CA SER A 272 -3.31 9.80 -7.30
C SER A 272 -2.84 8.39 -6.95
N LEU A 273 -2.73 8.07 -5.66
CA LEU A 273 -2.48 6.70 -5.23
C LEU A 273 -3.60 5.75 -5.66
N SER A 274 -4.86 6.14 -5.42
CA SER A 274 -6.00 5.30 -5.80
C SER A 274 -6.02 5.01 -7.31
N ARG A 275 -5.74 6.01 -8.15
CA ARG A 275 -5.67 5.83 -9.60
C ARG A 275 -4.52 4.93 -10.07
N SER A 276 -3.40 4.94 -9.37
CA SER A 276 -2.23 4.11 -9.70
C SER A 276 -2.26 2.73 -9.05
N SER A 277 -2.79 2.62 -7.84
CA SER A 277 -2.71 1.45 -6.97
C SER A 277 -3.99 1.29 -6.13
N ALA A 278 -5.18 1.27 -6.78
CA ALA A 278 -6.46 1.14 -6.10
C ALA A 278 -6.53 -0.07 -5.15
N TYR A 279 -5.77 -1.13 -5.45
CA TYR A 279 -5.67 -2.32 -4.62
C TYR A 279 -5.05 -2.03 -3.24
N GLU A 280 -4.12 -1.08 -3.14
CA GLU A 280 -3.58 -0.65 -1.84
C GLU A 280 -4.62 0.14 -1.07
N VAL A 281 -5.34 1.05 -1.73
CA VAL A 281 -6.39 1.85 -1.10
C VAL A 281 -7.55 0.97 -0.61
N TRP A 282 -8.01 0.00 -1.43
CA TRP A 282 -8.97 -1.02 -1.01
C TRP A 282 -8.53 -1.71 0.27
N PHE A 283 -7.28 -2.18 0.27
CA PHE A 283 -6.72 -2.93 1.38
C PHE A 283 -6.70 -2.11 2.68
N LYS A 284 -6.28 -0.84 2.57
CA LYS A 284 -6.25 0.08 3.72
C LYS A 284 -7.64 0.44 4.23
N MET A 285 -8.60 0.64 3.35
CA MET A 285 -10.00 0.87 3.76
C MET A 285 -10.57 -0.30 4.53
N LEU A 286 -10.25 -1.52 4.10
CA LEU A 286 -10.76 -2.75 4.72
C LEU A 286 -10.07 -3.07 6.05
N ASN A 287 -8.77 -2.83 6.18
CA ASN A 287 -7.97 -3.34 7.30
C ASN A 287 -7.35 -2.23 8.17
N GLY A 288 -7.13 -1.04 7.61
CA GLY A 288 -6.30 0.02 8.18
C GLY A 288 -4.86 -0.01 7.67
N GLN A 289 -4.04 0.91 8.16
CA GLN A 289 -2.62 1.02 7.83
C GLN A 289 -1.78 0.46 8.97
N PRO A 290 -0.88 -0.54 8.72
CA PRO A 290 -0.02 -1.10 9.74
C PRO A 290 0.82 -0.04 10.46
N GLY A 291 0.94 -0.17 11.78
CA GLY A 291 1.78 0.70 12.61
C GLY A 291 1.29 2.15 12.73
N THR A 292 0.04 2.45 12.36
CA THR A 292 -0.55 3.80 12.45
C THR A 292 -1.90 3.80 13.16
N ASP A 293 -2.47 5.00 13.34
CA ASP A 293 -3.82 5.16 13.91
C ASP A 293 -4.94 4.92 12.89
N MET A 294 -4.63 4.77 11.60
CA MET A 294 -5.62 4.43 10.59
C MET A 294 -6.12 3.01 10.81
N ARG A 295 -7.35 2.89 11.29
CA ARG A 295 -8.06 1.61 11.49
C ARG A 295 -8.96 1.31 10.30
N ARG A 296 -9.64 0.16 10.30
CA ARG A 296 -10.68 -0.18 9.31
C ARG A 296 -11.67 0.96 9.15
N GLN A 297 -11.90 1.42 7.93
CA GLN A 297 -12.80 2.55 7.62
C GLN A 297 -14.17 2.09 7.10
N ILE A 298 -14.25 0.86 6.58
CA ILE A 298 -15.50 0.30 6.06
C ILE A 298 -16.14 -0.54 7.16
N LEU A 299 -17.08 0.06 7.89
CA LEU A 299 -17.73 -0.52 9.07
C LEU A 299 -19.13 -1.08 8.79
N VAL A 300 -19.40 -1.50 7.56
CA VAL A 300 -20.65 -2.17 7.20
C VAL A 300 -20.56 -3.68 7.43
N PRO A 301 -21.67 -4.37 7.78
CA PRO A 301 -21.60 -5.69 8.39
C PRO A 301 -21.28 -6.84 7.44
N SER A 302 -21.65 -6.76 6.16
CA SER A 302 -21.44 -7.88 5.23
C SER A 302 -20.35 -7.63 4.21
N GLY A 303 -19.71 -8.70 3.73
CA GLY A 303 -18.71 -8.62 2.67
C GLY A 303 -19.23 -7.93 1.41
N ALA A 304 -20.46 -8.24 0.98
CA ALA A 304 -21.08 -7.61 -0.18
C ALA A 304 -21.32 -6.10 -0.01
N GLU A 305 -21.74 -5.67 1.18
CA GLU A 305 -21.90 -4.24 1.47
C GLU A 305 -20.54 -3.54 1.54
N GLN A 306 -19.52 -4.21 2.07
CA GLN A 306 -18.14 -3.71 2.05
C GLN A 306 -17.61 -3.58 0.62
N GLU A 307 -17.85 -4.58 -0.23
CA GLU A 307 -17.46 -4.56 -1.65
C GLU A 307 -18.04 -3.34 -2.37
N GLN A 308 -19.35 -3.08 -2.21
CA GLN A 308 -20.00 -1.92 -2.83
C GLN A 308 -19.49 -0.60 -2.25
N ALA A 309 -19.36 -0.51 -0.94
CA ALA A 309 -18.86 0.68 -0.28
C ALA A 309 -17.44 1.07 -0.71
N ILE A 310 -16.57 0.08 -0.85
CA ILE A 310 -15.20 0.27 -1.31
C ILE A 310 -15.18 0.66 -2.79
N LEU A 311 -15.97 -0.03 -3.62
CA LEU A 311 -16.04 0.26 -5.05
C LEU A 311 -16.54 1.69 -5.31
N ASP A 312 -17.53 2.17 -4.55
CA ASP A 312 -18.03 3.54 -4.61
C ASP A 312 -16.93 4.56 -4.30
N VAL A 313 -16.17 4.35 -3.21
CA VAL A 313 -15.06 5.25 -2.84
C VAL A 313 -13.96 5.24 -3.89
N LEU A 314 -13.58 4.07 -4.41
CA LEU A 314 -12.57 3.98 -5.47
C LEU A 314 -13.03 4.68 -6.75
N ALA A 315 -14.30 4.56 -7.12
CA ALA A 315 -14.89 5.28 -8.24
C ALA A 315 -14.85 6.80 -8.03
N ALA A 316 -15.13 7.28 -6.81
CA ALA A 316 -15.03 8.70 -6.47
C ALA A 316 -13.58 9.21 -6.57
N LEU A 317 -12.61 8.45 -6.08
CA LEU A 317 -11.17 8.82 -6.09
C LEU A 317 -10.58 8.85 -7.52
N CYS A 318 -11.27 8.28 -8.50
CA CYS A 318 -10.93 8.42 -9.92
C CYS A 318 -11.21 9.81 -10.49
N ASP A 319 -12.07 10.60 -9.85
CA ASP A 319 -12.38 11.98 -10.28
C ASP A 319 -11.26 12.94 -9.86
N ARG A 320 -10.46 13.36 -10.84
CA ARG A 320 -9.31 14.26 -10.62
C ARG A 320 -9.71 15.70 -10.30
N THR A 321 -10.95 16.08 -10.62
CA THR A 321 -11.44 17.45 -10.32
C THR A 321 -11.75 17.57 -8.83
N VAL A 322 -12.14 16.49 -8.20
CA VAL A 322 -12.43 16.40 -6.75
C VAL A 322 -11.20 15.96 -5.96
N PHE A 323 -10.47 14.98 -6.48
CA PHE A 323 -9.29 14.39 -5.82
C PHE A 323 -8.03 14.57 -6.68
N PRO A 324 -7.50 15.80 -6.81
CA PRO A 324 -6.34 16.08 -7.66
C PRO A 324 -5.06 15.42 -7.13
N ALA A 325 -4.07 15.27 -7.99
CA ALA A 325 -2.73 14.91 -7.58
C ALA A 325 -2.07 16.04 -6.77
N MET A 326 -1.00 15.72 -6.03
CA MET A 326 -0.16 16.75 -5.41
C MET A 326 0.48 17.62 -6.50
N GLN A 327 0.68 18.90 -6.18
CA GLN A 327 1.30 19.81 -7.12
C GLN A 327 2.70 19.35 -7.53
N GLY A 328 2.95 19.29 -8.83
CA GLY A 328 4.26 18.91 -9.38
C GLY A 328 4.55 17.40 -9.36
N THR A 329 3.58 16.57 -8.98
CA THR A 329 3.74 15.12 -8.96
C THR A 329 3.13 14.46 -10.21
N LYS A 330 3.61 13.24 -10.51
CA LYS A 330 3.06 12.42 -11.59
C LYS A 330 1.72 11.83 -11.15
N ASP A 331 0.76 11.87 -12.05
CA ASP A 331 -0.49 11.11 -11.96
C ASP A 331 -0.56 10.13 -13.13
N VAL A 332 -1.48 9.16 -13.07
CA VAL A 332 -1.77 8.32 -14.22
C VAL A 332 -2.35 9.20 -15.36
N ARG A 333 -2.17 8.78 -16.60
CA ARG A 333 -2.71 9.52 -17.76
C ARG A 333 -4.25 9.53 -17.75
N ASP A 334 -4.84 10.49 -18.47
CA ASP A 334 -6.27 10.49 -18.70
C ASP A 334 -6.71 9.24 -19.46
N GLY A 335 -7.86 8.68 -19.08
CA GLY A 335 -8.35 7.42 -19.66
C GLY A 335 -7.56 6.19 -19.23
N ASP A 336 -6.86 6.24 -18.09
CA ASP A 336 -6.22 5.05 -17.53
C ASP A 336 -7.27 3.96 -17.29
N PRO A 337 -7.07 2.74 -17.80
CA PRO A 337 -8.09 1.68 -17.75
C PRO A 337 -8.43 1.24 -16.31
N ARG A 338 -7.57 1.52 -15.34
CA ARG A 338 -7.84 1.19 -13.94
C ARG A 338 -9.02 1.95 -13.34
N CYS A 339 -9.37 3.11 -13.92
CA CYS A 339 -10.52 3.93 -13.53
C CYS A 339 -11.68 3.84 -14.53
N ALA A 340 -11.68 2.88 -15.44
CA ALA A 340 -12.69 2.78 -16.51
C ALA A 340 -13.93 1.94 -16.12
N GLY A 341 -14.08 1.57 -14.84
CA GLY A 341 -15.17 0.75 -14.32
C GLY A 341 -16.52 1.45 -14.21
#